data_3841c8a9b8a776d18bb1bd64aafe563f
#
_entry.id   3841c8a9b8a776d18bb1bd64aafe563f
#
_cell.length_a   1.000
_cell.length_b   1.000
_cell.length_c   1.000
_cell.angle_alpha   90.00
_cell.angle_beta   90.00
_cell.angle_gamma   90.00
#
_symmetry.space_group_name_H-M   'P 1'
#
loop_
_entity.id
_entity.type
_entity.pdbx_description
1 polymer ?
#
loop_
_entity_poly.entity_id
_entity_poly.type
_entity_poly.pdbx_seq_one_letter_code
_entity_poly.pdbx_strand_id
1 'polypeptide(L)'
;MIKVGLLSDTHAYWDDKYAEYFKDCDEIWHAGDIGSDLLAAKFEALKPFRAVYGNIDGQAIRLQYPKVAHFKVEDVNVMMTHIGGYPGRYNPEIRKELYDTRPNLFISGHSHILKVAF
;
A
#
# COMPACT_ATOMS: atom_id res chain seq x y z
N MET A 1 0.06 -15.14 -13.90
CA MET A 1 -0.13 -14.76 -12.47
C MET A 1 0.82 -13.64 -12.11
N ILE A 2 0.30 -12.60 -11.46
CA ILE A 2 1.12 -11.47 -11.03
C ILE A 2 1.63 -11.70 -9.60
N LYS A 3 2.93 -11.51 -9.41
CA LYS A 3 3.56 -11.60 -8.10
C LYS A 3 3.79 -10.20 -7.57
N VAL A 4 3.33 -9.93 -6.36
CA VAL A 4 3.38 -8.60 -5.74
C VAL A 4 4.27 -8.62 -4.49
N GLY A 5 5.19 -7.66 -4.43
CA GLY A 5 5.93 -7.36 -3.21
C GLY A 5 5.14 -6.34 -2.40
N LEU A 6 4.72 -6.72 -1.19
CA LEU A 6 3.85 -5.90 -0.36
C LEU A 6 4.59 -5.45 0.89
N LEU A 7 4.55 -4.13 1.17
CA LEU A 7 5.20 -3.58 2.36
C LEU A 7 4.46 -2.33 2.86
N SER A 8 4.81 -1.88 4.05
CA SER A 8 4.30 -0.63 4.62
C SER A 8 5.24 -0.14 5.71
N ASP A 9 5.02 1.12 6.15
CA ASP A 9 5.67 1.68 7.33
C ASP A 9 7.20 1.68 7.26
N THR A 10 7.73 2.06 6.08
CA THR A 10 9.18 2.13 5.86
C THR A 10 9.82 3.36 6.51
N HIS A 11 9.04 4.41 6.79
CA HIS A 11 9.49 5.62 7.48
C HIS A 11 10.81 6.18 6.94
N ALA A 12 10.88 6.32 5.61
CA ALA A 12 12.05 6.83 4.88
C ALA A 12 13.29 5.93 4.91
N TYR A 13 13.18 4.72 5.47
CA TYR A 13 14.30 3.79 5.54
C TYR A 13 14.42 2.96 4.25
N TRP A 14 15.62 2.98 3.65
CA TRP A 14 15.95 2.13 2.51
C TRP A 14 16.86 1.00 2.94
N ASP A 15 16.51 -0.23 2.57
CA ASP A 15 17.35 -1.40 2.77
C ASP A 15 17.75 -1.92 1.38
N ASP A 16 19.05 -2.06 1.15
CA ASP A 16 19.57 -2.53 -0.14
C ASP A 16 19.03 -3.93 -0.49
N LYS A 17 18.57 -4.67 0.50
CA LYS A 17 17.96 -5.98 0.29
C LYS A 17 16.60 -5.92 -0.38
N TYR A 18 15.96 -4.76 -0.45
CA TYR A 18 14.67 -4.63 -1.14
C TYR A 18 14.76 -5.05 -2.60
N ALA A 19 15.85 -4.68 -3.29
CA ALA A 19 16.05 -5.08 -4.67
C ALA A 19 16.12 -6.61 -4.81
N GLU A 20 16.75 -7.28 -3.85
CA GLU A 20 16.86 -8.73 -3.83
C GLU A 20 15.52 -9.40 -3.50
N TYR A 21 14.81 -8.89 -2.48
CA TYR A 21 13.53 -9.45 -2.05
C TYR A 21 12.46 -9.35 -3.14
N PHE A 22 12.47 -8.26 -3.91
CA PHE A 22 11.43 -8.00 -4.89
C PHE A 22 11.83 -8.34 -6.33
N LYS A 23 13.01 -8.92 -6.56
CA LYS A 23 13.48 -9.18 -7.91
C LYS A 23 12.56 -10.08 -8.73
N ASP A 24 11.88 -11.02 -8.07
CA ASP A 24 10.95 -11.94 -8.72
C ASP A 24 9.51 -11.47 -8.69
N CYS A 25 9.26 -10.26 -8.17
CA CYS A 25 7.93 -9.67 -8.16
C CYS A 25 7.69 -8.87 -9.43
N ASP A 26 6.44 -8.81 -9.85
CA ASP A 26 6.03 -8.02 -11.01
C ASP A 26 5.73 -6.57 -10.63
N GLU A 27 5.21 -6.35 -9.43
CA GLU A 27 4.88 -5.02 -8.90
C GLU A 27 5.25 -4.93 -7.42
N ILE A 28 5.40 -3.69 -6.94
CA ILE A 28 5.58 -3.38 -5.52
C ILE A 28 4.40 -2.52 -5.08
N TRP A 29 3.73 -2.92 -3.99
CA TRP A 29 2.63 -2.16 -3.39
C TRP A 29 3.01 -1.72 -1.99
N HIS A 30 2.82 -0.43 -1.68
CA HIS A 30 3.17 0.16 -0.39
C HIS A 30 1.91 0.71 0.29
N ALA A 31 1.62 0.21 1.49
CA ALA A 31 0.40 0.55 2.23
C ALA A 31 0.56 1.75 3.16
N GLY A 32 1.45 2.70 2.82
CA GLY A 32 1.54 3.98 3.51
C GLY A 32 2.67 4.10 4.51
N ASP A 33 2.90 5.33 4.97
CA ASP A 33 4.05 5.74 5.80
C ASP A 33 5.36 5.44 5.08
N ILE A 34 5.46 5.92 3.84
CA ILE A 34 6.66 5.79 3.02
C ILE A 34 7.80 6.58 3.66
N GLY A 35 7.53 7.82 4.02
CA GLY A 35 8.46 8.67 4.75
C GLY A 35 9.13 9.74 3.91
N SER A 36 9.44 9.48 2.65
CA SER A 36 10.01 10.48 1.76
C SER A 36 9.72 10.18 0.30
N ASP A 37 9.67 11.23 -0.51
CA ASP A 37 9.51 11.11 -1.97
C ASP A 37 10.72 10.48 -2.63
N LEU A 38 11.92 10.65 -2.06
CA LEU A 38 13.14 10.01 -2.55
C LEU A 38 13.05 8.49 -2.40
N LEU A 39 12.50 8.01 -1.28
CA LEU A 39 12.31 6.57 -1.07
C LEU A 39 11.28 6.01 -2.06
N ALA A 40 10.17 6.73 -2.26
CA ALA A 40 9.17 6.33 -3.24
C ALA A 40 9.77 6.22 -4.65
N ALA A 41 10.62 7.18 -5.03
CA ALA A 41 11.29 7.15 -6.33
C ALA A 41 12.20 5.93 -6.49
N LYS A 42 12.84 5.48 -5.41
CA LYS A 42 13.67 4.28 -5.45
C LYS A 42 12.84 3.02 -5.71
N PHE A 43 11.67 2.91 -5.08
CA PHE A 43 10.77 1.79 -5.36
C PHE A 43 10.25 1.83 -6.79
N GLU A 44 9.86 3.00 -7.29
CA GLU A 44 9.40 3.17 -8.65
C GLU A 44 10.45 2.77 -9.68
N ALA A 45 11.73 3.00 -9.37
CA ALA A 45 12.84 2.61 -10.23
C ALA A 45 13.07 1.10 -10.28
N LEU A 46 12.65 0.37 -9.23
CA LEU A 46 12.81 -1.09 -9.19
C LEU A 46 11.74 -1.81 -10.00
N LYS A 47 10.48 -1.47 -9.79
CA LYS A 47 9.31 -2.18 -10.35
C LYS A 47 8.16 -1.20 -10.49
N PRO A 48 7.12 -1.54 -11.28
CA PRO A 48 5.86 -0.80 -11.22
C PRO A 48 5.37 -0.71 -9.78
N PHE A 49 5.02 0.49 -9.35
CA PHE A 49 4.81 0.82 -7.93
C PHE A 49 3.42 1.40 -7.72
N ARG A 50 2.67 0.83 -6.77
CA ARG A 50 1.38 1.36 -6.33
C ARG A 50 1.48 1.65 -4.85
N ALA A 51 0.96 2.80 -4.40
CA ALA A 51 1.07 3.19 -3.01
C ALA A 51 -0.12 4.05 -2.58
N VAL A 52 -0.31 4.11 -1.27
CA VAL A 52 -1.15 5.11 -0.62
C VAL A 52 -0.27 5.89 0.36
N TYR A 53 -0.71 7.09 0.74
CA TYR A 53 0.00 7.82 1.77
C TYR A 53 -0.48 7.39 3.16
N GLY A 54 0.40 7.49 4.15
CA GLY A 54 0.08 7.24 5.54
C GLY A 54 0.04 8.52 6.36
N ASN A 55 -0.20 8.36 7.66
CA ASN A 55 -0.36 9.50 8.56
C ASN A 55 0.91 10.34 8.75
N ILE A 56 2.10 9.74 8.58
CA ILE A 56 3.35 10.50 8.68
C ILE A 56 3.78 11.14 7.35
N ASP A 57 3.16 10.75 6.24
CA ASP A 57 3.58 11.22 4.92
C ASP A 57 3.18 12.68 4.71
N GLY A 58 4.14 13.47 4.22
CA GLY A 58 3.96 14.89 3.97
C GLY A 58 3.37 15.17 2.60
N GLN A 59 3.37 16.46 2.24
CA GLN A 59 2.72 16.96 1.03
C GLN A 59 3.28 16.32 -0.25
N ALA A 60 4.59 16.12 -0.34
CA ALA A 60 5.21 15.55 -1.54
C ALA A 60 4.65 14.17 -1.87
N ILE A 61 4.46 13.33 -0.86
CA ILE A 61 3.87 12.00 -1.03
C ILE A 61 2.36 12.09 -1.28
N ARG A 62 1.65 12.94 -0.53
CA ARG A 62 0.20 13.09 -0.65
C ARG A 62 -0.24 13.61 -2.01
N LEU A 63 0.61 14.38 -2.69
CA LEU A 63 0.33 14.85 -4.03
C LEU A 63 0.51 13.77 -5.10
N GLN A 64 1.34 12.77 -4.84
CA GLN A 64 1.65 11.69 -5.78
C GLN A 64 0.77 10.47 -5.62
N TYR A 65 0.32 10.19 -4.40
CA TYR A 65 -0.40 8.96 -4.08
C TYR A 65 -1.70 9.26 -3.33
N PRO A 66 -2.78 8.46 -3.55
CA PRO A 66 -4.05 8.69 -2.88
C PRO A 66 -4.03 8.20 -1.43
N LYS A 67 -5.02 8.63 -0.66
CA LYS A 67 -5.27 8.09 0.69
C LYS A 67 -5.76 6.65 0.63
N VAL A 68 -6.64 6.37 -0.35
CA VAL A 68 -7.20 5.04 -0.59
C VAL A 68 -7.02 4.74 -2.08
N ALA A 69 -6.44 3.59 -2.38
CA ALA A 69 -6.26 3.15 -3.75
C ALA A 69 -7.26 2.05 -4.10
N HIS A 70 -7.92 2.21 -5.24
CA HIS A 70 -8.79 1.20 -5.82
C HIS A 70 -8.23 0.82 -7.18
N PHE A 71 -7.94 -0.45 -7.37
CA PHE A 71 -7.41 -0.91 -8.66
C PHE A 71 -7.73 -2.38 -8.87
N LYS A 72 -7.57 -2.80 -10.11
CA LYS A 72 -7.82 -4.18 -10.50
C LYS A 72 -6.55 -4.79 -11.04
N VAL A 73 -6.20 -5.97 -10.55
CA VAL A 73 -5.06 -6.74 -11.04
C VAL A 73 -5.59 -8.11 -11.45
N GLU A 74 -5.41 -8.45 -12.73
CA GLU A 74 -6.08 -9.61 -13.34
C GLU A 74 -7.60 -9.46 -13.11
N ASP A 75 -8.24 -10.39 -12.41
CA ASP A 75 -9.68 -10.32 -12.12
C ASP A 75 -9.95 -9.97 -10.65
N VAL A 76 -8.94 -9.46 -9.93
CA VAL A 76 -9.04 -9.15 -8.51
C VAL A 76 -9.19 -7.65 -8.30
N ASN A 77 -10.29 -7.24 -7.68
CA ASN A 77 -10.50 -5.86 -7.28
C ASN A 77 -9.83 -5.62 -5.92
N VAL A 78 -8.93 -4.65 -5.87
CA VAL A 78 -8.11 -4.36 -4.69
C VAL A 78 -8.46 -3.00 -4.13
N MET A 79 -8.60 -2.93 -2.81
CA MET A 79 -8.69 -1.68 -2.06
C MET A 79 -7.53 -1.65 -1.08
N MET A 80 -6.73 -0.58 -1.11
CA MET A 80 -5.58 -0.43 -0.23
C MET A 80 -5.64 0.93 0.48
N THR A 81 -5.42 0.92 1.79
CA THR A 81 -5.34 2.14 2.60
C THR A 81 -4.35 1.92 3.74
N HIS A 82 -3.85 3.01 4.34
CA HIS A 82 -2.89 2.88 5.43
C HIS A 82 -3.59 2.48 6.73
N ILE A 83 -4.65 3.17 7.11
CA ILE A 83 -5.37 2.91 8.37
C ILE A 83 -6.72 2.28 8.07
N GLY A 84 -6.73 0.95 8.01
CA GLY A 84 -7.94 0.20 7.65
C GLY A 84 -8.71 -0.39 8.83
N GLY A 85 -8.04 -0.56 9.97
CA GLY A 85 -8.62 -1.27 11.10
C GLY A 85 -8.52 -2.79 10.96
N TYR A 86 -9.44 -3.49 11.60
CA TYR A 86 -9.45 -4.96 11.63
C TYR A 86 -10.78 -5.48 11.13
N PRO A 87 -10.85 -6.71 10.61
CA PRO A 87 -12.14 -7.33 10.30
C PRO A 87 -13.07 -7.28 11.50
N GLY A 88 -14.30 -6.76 11.28
CA GLY A 88 -15.27 -6.50 12.33
C GLY A 88 -15.10 -5.17 13.04
N ARG A 89 -13.97 -4.49 12.87
CA ARG A 89 -13.68 -3.19 13.47
C ARG A 89 -12.93 -2.29 12.49
N TYR A 90 -13.44 -2.19 11.28
CA TYR A 90 -12.82 -1.34 10.28
C TYR A 90 -12.89 0.13 10.67
N ASN A 91 -11.86 0.89 10.24
CA ASN A 91 -11.81 2.33 10.46
C ASN A 91 -13.10 2.99 9.93
N PRO A 92 -13.83 3.76 10.77
CA PRO A 92 -15.07 4.39 10.34
C PRO A 92 -14.95 5.27 9.09
N GLU A 93 -13.78 5.90 8.86
CA GLU A 93 -13.55 6.75 7.70
C GLU A 93 -13.66 5.99 6.39
N ILE A 94 -13.27 4.72 6.37
CA ILE A 94 -13.27 3.92 5.12
C ILE A 94 -14.33 2.82 5.11
N ARG A 95 -15.02 2.61 6.21
CA ARG A 95 -15.95 1.49 6.36
C ARG A 95 -17.06 1.50 5.30
N LYS A 96 -17.65 2.66 5.07
CA LYS A 96 -18.72 2.79 4.06
C LYS A 96 -18.18 2.47 2.66
N GLU A 97 -17.02 3.03 2.32
CA GLU A 97 -16.38 2.78 1.02
C GLU A 97 -16.05 1.31 0.85
N LEU A 98 -15.54 0.67 1.89
CA LEU A 98 -15.21 -0.75 1.87
C LEU A 98 -16.46 -1.60 1.60
N TYR A 99 -17.56 -1.32 2.28
CA TYR A 99 -18.81 -2.07 2.09
C TYR A 99 -19.47 -1.77 0.75
N ASP A 100 -19.39 -0.53 0.26
CA ASP A 100 -19.99 -0.14 -1.02
C ASP A 100 -19.23 -0.73 -2.21
N THR A 101 -17.90 -0.76 -2.15
CA THR A 101 -17.08 -1.24 -3.27
C THR A 101 -16.87 -2.75 -3.27
N ARG A 102 -16.93 -3.38 -2.11
CA ARG A 102 -16.77 -4.84 -1.93
C ARG A 102 -15.57 -5.39 -2.68
N PRO A 103 -14.35 -4.95 -2.36
CA PRO A 103 -13.16 -5.46 -3.02
C PRO A 103 -12.95 -6.95 -2.73
N ASN A 104 -12.31 -7.64 -3.67
CA ASN A 104 -11.89 -9.04 -3.45
C ASN A 104 -10.75 -9.12 -2.44
N LEU A 105 -9.91 -8.07 -2.40
CA LEU A 105 -8.74 -8.00 -1.55
C LEU A 105 -8.67 -6.63 -0.89
N PHE A 106 -8.54 -6.60 0.43
CA PHE A 106 -8.38 -5.38 1.20
C PHE A 106 -7.03 -5.41 1.92
N ILE A 107 -6.24 -4.34 1.76
CA ILE A 107 -4.89 -4.23 2.31
C ILE A 107 -4.79 -2.99 3.19
N SER A 108 -4.26 -3.15 4.40
CA SER A 108 -3.98 -2.01 5.28
C SER A 108 -2.65 -2.18 6.01
N GLY A 109 -2.04 -1.05 6.39
CA GLY A 109 -0.81 -1.00 7.17
C GLY A 109 -1.03 -0.37 8.54
N HIS A 110 -0.18 0.61 8.91
CA HIS A 110 -0.23 1.46 10.12
C HIS A 110 0.21 0.79 11.42
N SER A 111 -0.30 -0.40 11.74
CA SER A 111 0.02 -1.07 13.01
C SER A 111 1.42 -1.70 13.04
N HIS A 112 2.25 -1.43 12.02
CA HIS A 112 3.54 -2.07 11.78
C HIS A 112 3.41 -3.59 11.57
N ILE A 113 2.18 -4.06 11.43
CA ILE A 113 1.86 -5.42 11.00
C ILE A 113 0.99 -5.26 9.76
N LEU A 114 1.47 -5.76 8.63
CA LEU A 114 0.74 -5.68 7.37
C LEU A 114 -0.46 -6.63 7.42
N LYS A 115 -1.63 -6.11 7.06
CA LYS A 115 -2.87 -6.89 7.10
C LYS A 115 -3.47 -7.02 5.72
N VAL A 116 -3.87 -8.22 5.38
CA VAL A 116 -4.50 -8.55 4.11
C VAL A 116 -5.78 -9.32 4.42
N ALA A 117 -6.91 -8.86 3.86
CA ALA A 117 -8.21 -9.48 4.06
C ALA A 117 -8.91 -9.70 2.72
N PHE A 118 -9.52 -10.87 2.59
CA PHE A 118 -10.26 -11.26 1.40
C PHE A 118 -11.75 -11.07 1.59
#